data_e855ec747662c88e7fb3a10e8140f28f
#
_entry.id   e855ec747662c88e7fb3a10e8140f28f
#
_cell.length_a   1.000
_cell.length_b   1.000
_cell.length_c   1.000
_cell.angle_alpha   90.00
_cell.angle_beta   90.00
_cell.angle_gamma   90.00
#
_symmetry.space_group_name_H-M   'P 1'
#
loop_
_entity.id
_entity.type
_entity.pdbx_description
1 polymer ?
#
loop_
_entity_poly.entity_id
_entity_poly.type
_entity_poly.pdbx_seq_one_letter_code
_entity_poly.pdbx_strand_id
1 'polypeptide(L)'
;MIYYPQMPEEGQGEQVKVPKLAMVLTAIGWFWTAYECDTIGIDVFDMLLKRFPGQLWIMAAVLTYLTIIWMPKNLLTRSIMGIFMLIPAELFKLTRPMLPESGFAPVQIVVAVAYVLAVIGMYGMFYPWRIETALKWILHKKQ
;
A
#
# COMPACT_ATOMS: atom_id res chain seq x y z
N MET A 1 15.67 -27.29 -7.66
CA MET A 1 16.71 -26.25 -7.89
C MET A 1 16.00 -24.95 -8.21
N ILE A 2 15.87 -24.04 -7.23
CA ILE A 2 15.17 -22.77 -7.41
C ILE A 2 16.17 -21.81 -8.05
N TYR A 3 15.94 -21.46 -9.30
CA TYR A 3 16.74 -20.48 -10.04
C TYR A 3 16.40 -19.08 -9.52
N TYR A 4 17.29 -18.52 -8.71
CA TYR A 4 17.25 -17.10 -8.39
C TYR A 4 17.85 -16.36 -9.60
N PRO A 5 17.06 -15.53 -10.34
CA PRO A 5 17.66 -14.67 -11.33
C PRO A 5 18.64 -13.73 -10.61
N GLN A 6 19.90 -13.82 -10.99
CA GLN A 6 20.96 -12.90 -10.53
C GLN A 6 20.43 -11.49 -10.76
N MET A 7 20.24 -10.74 -9.68
CA MET A 7 20.01 -9.30 -9.80
C MET A 7 21.27 -8.72 -10.46
N PRO A 8 21.15 -7.90 -11.53
CA PRO A 8 22.29 -7.21 -12.05
C PRO A 8 22.91 -6.43 -10.89
N GLU A 9 24.18 -6.66 -10.63
CA GLU A 9 24.99 -5.86 -9.71
C GLU A 9 25.13 -4.47 -10.32
N GLU A 10 24.11 -3.64 -10.15
CA GLU A 10 24.21 -2.22 -10.45
C GLU A 10 25.15 -1.59 -9.42
N GLY A 11 26.21 -1.01 -9.95
CA GLY A 11 27.37 -0.50 -9.29
C GLY A 11 27.12 0.16 -7.92
N GLN A 12 27.88 -0.30 -6.97
CA GLN A 12 28.05 0.33 -5.68
C GLN A 12 28.50 1.79 -5.91
N GLY A 13 27.60 2.74 -5.65
CA GLY A 13 27.95 4.16 -5.64
C GLY A 13 26.95 5.12 -6.28
N GLU A 14 25.97 4.64 -7.02
CA GLU A 14 24.96 5.52 -7.58
C GLU A 14 23.91 5.83 -6.49
N GLN A 15 23.95 7.07 -5.99
CA GLN A 15 22.89 7.55 -5.08
C GLN A 15 21.56 7.44 -5.81
N VAL A 16 20.73 6.48 -5.39
CA VAL A 16 19.39 6.27 -5.96
C VAL A 16 18.59 7.54 -5.73
N LYS A 17 18.45 8.35 -6.78
CA LYS A 17 17.70 9.60 -6.75
C LYS A 17 16.21 9.25 -6.61
N VAL A 18 15.71 9.29 -5.39
CA VAL A 18 14.30 9.01 -5.10
C VAL A 18 13.44 10.09 -5.75
N PRO A 19 12.50 9.74 -6.65
CA PRO A 19 11.66 10.74 -7.28
C PRO A 19 10.76 11.42 -6.23
N LYS A 20 10.64 12.74 -6.31
CA LYS A 20 9.79 13.54 -5.39
C LYS A 20 8.36 12.99 -5.30
N LEU A 21 7.83 12.51 -6.43
CA LEU A 21 6.52 11.88 -6.49
C LEU A 21 6.41 10.65 -5.57
N ALA A 22 7.43 9.80 -5.53
CA ALA A 22 7.44 8.63 -4.66
C ALA A 22 7.43 9.00 -3.18
N MET A 23 8.16 10.06 -2.80
CA MET A 23 8.15 10.56 -1.42
C MET A 23 6.76 11.07 -1.01
N VAL A 24 6.12 11.85 -1.88
CA VAL A 24 4.76 12.37 -1.65
C VAL A 24 3.75 11.23 -1.53
N LEU A 25 3.78 10.27 -2.44
CA LEU A 25 2.88 9.10 -2.40
C LEU A 25 3.10 8.25 -1.15
N THR A 26 4.35 8.07 -0.71
CA THR A 26 4.67 7.35 0.53
C THR A 26 4.08 8.08 1.74
N ALA A 27 4.23 9.40 1.79
CA ALA A 27 3.65 10.21 2.85
C ALA A 27 2.12 10.10 2.86
N ILE A 28 1.46 10.27 1.72
CA ILE A 28 0.01 10.11 1.59
C ILE A 28 -0.42 8.72 2.08
N GLY A 29 0.27 7.66 1.70
CA GLY A 29 -0.05 6.29 2.12
C GLY A 29 0.02 6.12 3.64
N TRP A 30 1.09 6.58 4.29
CA TRP A 30 1.23 6.47 5.74
C TRP A 30 0.24 7.34 6.51
N PHE A 31 0.00 8.58 6.06
CA PHE A 31 -0.99 9.45 6.68
C PHE A 31 -2.42 8.92 6.51
N TRP A 32 -2.74 8.35 5.35
CA TRP A 32 -4.02 7.68 5.15
C TRP A 32 -4.15 6.45 6.05
N THR A 33 -3.12 5.64 6.18
CA THR A 33 -3.11 4.49 7.12
C THR A 33 -3.36 4.96 8.56
N ALA A 34 -2.73 6.04 8.99
CA ALA A 34 -2.96 6.61 10.32
C ALA A 34 -4.42 7.06 10.51
N TYR A 35 -5.00 7.71 9.51
CA TYR A 35 -6.41 8.11 9.50
C TYR A 35 -7.35 6.90 9.59
N GLU A 36 -7.07 5.83 8.85
CA GLU A 36 -7.83 4.59 8.89
C GLU A 36 -7.77 3.94 10.28
N CYS A 37 -6.57 3.87 10.88
CA CYS A 37 -6.40 3.31 12.22
C CYS A 37 -7.16 4.12 13.28
N ASP A 38 -7.21 5.44 13.14
CA ASP A 38 -7.98 6.32 14.04
C ASP A 38 -9.49 6.11 13.90
N THR A 39 -9.96 5.87 12.67
CA THR A 39 -11.38 5.75 12.35
C THR A 39 -11.94 4.37 12.70
N ILE A 40 -11.15 3.31 12.56
CA ILE A 40 -11.59 1.91 12.81
C ILE A 40 -11.74 1.64 14.31
N GLY A 41 -11.09 2.41 15.19
CA GLY A 41 -11.20 2.28 16.64
C GLY A 41 -10.77 0.88 17.12
N ILE A 42 -9.58 0.44 16.73
CA ILE A 42 -9.03 -0.83 17.23
C ILE A 42 -8.71 -0.65 18.71
N ASP A 43 -9.37 -1.40 19.59
CA ASP A 43 -9.25 -1.28 21.06
C ASP A 43 -7.80 -1.20 21.57
N VAL A 44 -6.87 -1.91 20.93
CA VAL A 44 -5.44 -1.89 21.27
C VAL A 44 -4.82 -0.53 20.98
N PHE A 45 -5.18 0.08 19.84
CA PHE A 45 -4.71 1.43 19.49
C PHE A 45 -5.41 2.50 20.30
N ASP A 46 -6.70 2.34 20.61
CA ASP A 46 -7.46 3.26 21.48
C ASP A 46 -6.86 3.34 22.88
N MET A 47 -6.41 2.22 23.44
CA MET A 47 -5.75 2.19 24.74
C MET A 47 -4.41 2.95 24.73
N LEU A 48 -3.66 2.86 23.61
CA LEU A 48 -2.39 3.56 23.43
C LEU A 48 -2.60 5.05 23.13
N LEU A 49 -3.59 5.36 22.28
CA LEU A 49 -3.92 6.71 21.80
C LEU A 49 -4.53 7.61 22.85
N LYS A 50 -5.35 7.07 23.76
CA LYS A 50 -5.94 7.82 24.88
C LYS A 50 -4.85 8.38 25.81
N ARG A 51 -3.67 7.79 25.79
CA ARG A 51 -2.54 8.25 26.61
C ARG A 51 -1.78 9.43 25.97
N PHE A 52 -1.74 9.52 24.63
CA PHE A 52 -1.03 10.60 23.92
C PHE A 52 -1.79 10.96 22.62
N PRO A 53 -2.63 12.01 22.63
CA PRO A 53 -3.30 12.48 21.44
C PRO A 53 -2.27 12.93 20.38
N GLY A 54 -2.43 12.47 19.14
CA GLY A 54 -1.52 12.79 18.04
C GLY A 54 -0.38 11.80 17.80
N GLN A 55 -0.23 10.76 18.62
CA GLN A 55 0.83 9.76 18.47
C GLN A 55 0.79 9.05 17.12
N LEU A 56 -0.39 8.78 16.55
CA LEU A 56 -0.53 8.16 15.23
C LEU A 56 0.07 9.02 14.11
N TRP A 57 -0.13 10.32 14.17
CA TRP A 57 0.41 11.25 13.18
C TRP A 57 1.93 11.35 13.25
N ILE A 58 2.48 11.33 14.46
CA ILE A 58 3.93 11.29 14.68
C ILE A 58 4.49 9.95 14.17
N MET A 59 3.83 8.83 14.48
CA MET A 59 4.21 7.51 13.95
C MET A 59 4.17 7.48 12.42
N ALA A 60 3.14 8.03 11.79
CA ALA A 60 3.05 8.11 10.33
C ALA A 60 4.21 8.90 9.73
N ALA A 61 4.59 10.03 10.33
CA ALA A 61 5.74 10.83 9.89
C ALA A 61 7.06 10.06 10.03
N VAL A 62 7.28 9.40 11.17
CA VAL A 62 8.48 8.57 11.40
C VAL A 62 8.54 7.39 10.43
N LEU A 63 7.43 6.69 10.21
CA LEU A 63 7.37 5.57 9.26
C LEU A 63 7.58 6.01 7.81
N THR A 64 7.04 7.18 7.44
CA THR A 64 7.33 7.80 6.14
C THR A 64 8.83 8.03 5.96
N TYR A 65 9.46 8.64 6.94
CA TYR A 65 10.90 8.93 6.92
C TYR A 65 11.74 7.65 6.84
N LEU A 66 11.44 6.65 7.68
CA LEU A 66 12.13 5.36 7.66
C LEU A 66 11.96 4.62 6.33
N THR A 67 10.75 4.63 5.76
CA THR A 67 10.47 3.98 4.47
C THR A 67 11.29 4.60 3.34
N ILE A 68 11.41 5.93 3.32
CA ILE A 68 12.20 6.66 2.31
C ILE A 68 13.70 6.33 2.42
N ILE A 69 14.22 6.21 3.65
CA ILE A 69 15.65 5.94 3.87
C ILE A 69 16.00 4.47 3.62
N TRP A 70 15.17 3.55 4.15
CA TRP A 70 15.52 2.13 4.12
C TRP A 70 15.15 1.42 2.83
N MET A 71 14.17 1.96 2.08
CA MET A 71 13.65 1.32 0.87
C MET A 71 13.61 2.26 -0.34
N PRO A 72 14.73 2.94 -0.71
CA PRO A 72 14.73 3.88 -1.82
C PRO A 72 14.50 3.19 -3.18
N LYS A 73 14.92 1.92 -3.31
CA LYS A 73 14.72 1.12 -4.53
C LYS A 73 13.25 0.76 -4.67
N ASN A 74 12.68 1.07 -5.85
CA ASN A 74 11.28 0.77 -6.19
C ASN A 74 10.24 1.41 -5.27
N LEU A 75 10.60 2.52 -4.59
CA LEU A 75 9.72 3.23 -3.67
C LEU A 75 8.41 3.66 -4.35
N LEU A 76 8.48 4.10 -5.62
CA LEU A 76 7.30 4.53 -6.38
C LEU A 76 6.29 3.39 -6.53
N THR A 77 6.75 2.22 -6.97
CA THR A 77 5.88 1.04 -7.16
C THR A 77 5.27 0.58 -5.84
N ARG A 78 6.07 0.57 -4.78
CA ARG A 78 5.60 0.21 -3.43
C ARG A 78 4.56 1.18 -2.88
N SER A 79 4.77 2.49 -3.08
CA SER A 79 3.83 3.52 -2.64
C SER A 79 2.49 3.41 -3.37
N ILE A 80 2.52 3.21 -4.68
CA ILE A 80 1.31 3.00 -5.48
C ILE A 80 0.56 1.75 -4.99
N MET A 81 1.26 0.64 -4.81
CA MET A 81 0.64 -0.62 -4.35
C MET A 81 0.14 -0.52 -2.91
N GLY A 82 0.81 0.24 -2.04
CA GLY A 82 0.33 0.55 -0.70
C GLY A 82 -0.99 1.32 -0.73
N ILE A 83 -1.12 2.33 -1.59
CA ILE A 83 -2.38 3.06 -1.79
C ILE A 83 -3.47 2.13 -2.33
N PHE A 84 -3.15 1.25 -3.30
CA PHE A 84 -4.09 0.25 -3.79
C PHE A 84 -4.60 -0.68 -2.69
N MET A 85 -3.77 -0.99 -1.69
CA MET A 85 -4.17 -1.80 -0.53
C MET A 85 -5.12 -1.05 0.43
N LEU A 86 -5.11 0.29 0.44
CA LEU A 86 -5.98 1.11 1.30
C LEU A 86 -7.38 1.34 0.68
N ILE A 87 -7.50 1.33 -0.65
CA ILE A 87 -8.79 1.50 -1.35
C ILE A 87 -9.87 0.51 -0.85
N PRO A 88 -9.59 -0.80 -0.68
CA PRO A 88 -10.54 -1.75 -0.14
C PRO A 88 -11.11 -1.37 1.22
N ALA A 89 -10.31 -0.76 2.11
CA ALA A 89 -10.79 -0.35 3.42
C ALA A 89 -11.94 0.66 3.32
N GLU A 90 -11.81 1.65 2.44
CA GLU A 90 -12.89 2.61 2.17
C GLU A 90 -14.11 1.96 1.50
N LEU A 91 -13.90 1.04 0.55
CA LEU A 91 -14.99 0.31 -0.08
C LEU A 91 -15.77 -0.53 0.96
N PHE A 92 -15.09 -1.16 1.91
CA PHE A 92 -15.75 -1.91 2.98
C PHE A 92 -16.56 -1.01 3.91
N LYS A 93 -16.08 0.17 4.25
CA LYS A 93 -16.84 1.14 5.06
C LYS A 93 -18.13 1.56 4.37
N LEU A 94 -18.06 1.85 3.06
CA LEU A 94 -19.21 2.28 2.27
C LEU A 94 -20.22 1.15 2.04
N THR A 95 -19.76 -0.09 1.88
CA THR A 95 -20.63 -1.22 1.55
C THR A 95 -21.21 -1.91 2.79
N ARG A 96 -20.56 -1.79 3.95
CA ARG A 96 -21.01 -2.43 5.20
C ARG A 96 -22.45 -2.14 5.57
N PRO A 97 -22.96 -0.90 5.55
CA PRO A 97 -24.38 -0.62 5.88
C PRO A 97 -25.35 -1.09 4.81
N MET A 98 -24.88 -1.43 3.60
CA MET A 98 -25.71 -1.85 2.47
C MET A 98 -25.79 -3.37 2.33
N LEU A 99 -25.05 -4.14 3.16
CA LEU A 99 -25.08 -5.60 3.12
C LEU A 99 -26.46 -6.09 3.57
N PRO A 100 -27.18 -6.89 2.76
CA PRO A 100 -28.46 -7.45 3.15
C PRO A 100 -28.27 -8.51 4.25
N GLU A 101 -29.25 -8.62 5.12
CA GLU A 101 -29.26 -9.64 6.18
C GLU A 101 -29.39 -11.06 5.60
N SER A 102 -29.93 -11.20 4.39
CA SER A 102 -30.08 -12.49 3.70
C SER A 102 -30.02 -12.32 2.18
N GLY A 103 -29.28 -13.22 1.51
CA GLY A 103 -29.26 -13.33 0.05
C GLY A 103 -28.07 -12.66 -0.65
N PHE A 104 -27.93 -12.99 -1.93
CA PHE A 104 -26.89 -12.43 -2.80
C PHE A 104 -27.29 -11.05 -3.30
N ALA A 105 -26.50 -10.03 -3.00
CA ALA A 105 -26.74 -8.67 -3.46
C ALA A 105 -25.58 -8.18 -4.35
N PRO A 106 -25.80 -7.21 -5.25
CA PRO A 106 -24.74 -6.62 -6.08
C PRO A 106 -23.60 -6.01 -5.24
N VAL A 107 -23.89 -5.61 -4.01
CA VAL A 107 -22.88 -5.15 -3.04
C VAL A 107 -21.81 -6.20 -2.74
N GLN A 108 -22.16 -7.47 -2.75
CA GLN A 108 -21.20 -8.57 -2.53
C GLN A 108 -20.17 -8.66 -3.67
N ILE A 109 -20.53 -8.28 -4.89
CA ILE A 109 -19.58 -8.20 -6.01
C ILE A 109 -18.55 -7.11 -5.74
N VAL A 110 -18.99 -5.95 -5.23
CA VAL A 110 -18.08 -4.85 -4.87
C VAL A 110 -17.11 -5.29 -3.77
N VAL A 111 -17.60 -6.01 -2.77
CA VAL A 111 -16.78 -6.58 -1.69
C VAL A 111 -15.77 -7.58 -2.25
N ALA A 112 -16.18 -8.48 -3.15
CA ALA A 112 -15.28 -9.43 -3.79
C ALA A 112 -14.17 -8.72 -4.60
N VAL A 113 -14.53 -7.69 -5.37
CA VAL A 113 -13.57 -6.87 -6.10
C VAL A 113 -12.59 -6.16 -5.14
N ALA A 114 -13.09 -5.65 -4.01
CA ALA A 114 -12.25 -5.04 -2.99
C ALA A 114 -11.22 -6.02 -2.41
N TYR A 115 -11.61 -7.28 -2.15
CA TYR A 115 -10.66 -8.31 -1.73
C TYR A 115 -9.58 -8.60 -2.79
N VAL A 116 -9.97 -8.70 -4.06
CA VAL A 116 -9.02 -8.91 -5.16
C VAL A 116 -8.02 -7.75 -5.24
N LEU A 117 -8.49 -6.50 -5.12
CA LEU A 117 -7.61 -5.32 -5.10
C LEU A 117 -6.65 -5.33 -3.91
N ALA A 118 -7.12 -5.74 -2.71
CA ALA A 118 -6.27 -5.87 -1.54
C ALA A 118 -5.15 -6.89 -1.76
N VAL A 119 -5.48 -8.06 -2.32
CA VAL A 119 -4.49 -9.11 -2.63
C VAL A 119 -3.48 -8.64 -3.67
N ILE A 120 -3.94 -7.95 -4.74
CA ILE A 120 -3.05 -7.38 -5.76
C ILE A 120 -2.12 -6.33 -5.16
N GLY A 121 -2.65 -5.42 -4.33
CA GLY A 121 -1.87 -4.40 -3.63
C GLY A 121 -0.80 -5.01 -2.72
N MET A 122 -1.19 -6.01 -1.93
CA MET A 122 -0.27 -6.74 -1.06
C MET A 122 0.81 -7.45 -1.87
N TYR A 123 0.45 -8.19 -2.92
CA TYR A 123 1.40 -8.88 -3.79
C TYR A 123 2.38 -7.90 -4.44
N GLY A 124 1.90 -6.78 -4.97
CA GLY A 124 2.75 -5.76 -5.59
C GLY A 124 3.69 -5.05 -4.61
N MET A 125 3.29 -4.92 -3.35
CA MET A 125 4.14 -4.35 -2.30
C MET A 125 5.32 -5.28 -1.95
N PHE A 126 5.08 -6.61 -1.90
CA PHE A 126 6.13 -7.61 -1.61
C PHE A 126 7.02 -7.90 -2.81
N TYR A 127 6.48 -7.86 -4.04
CA TYR A 127 7.19 -8.21 -5.27
C TYR A 127 7.18 -7.08 -6.31
N PRO A 128 7.71 -5.89 -5.98
CA PRO A 128 7.63 -4.70 -6.84
C PRO A 128 8.28 -4.93 -8.22
N TRP A 129 9.37 -5.71 -8.30
CA TRP A 129 10.06 -6.02 -9.55
C TRP A 129 9.19 -6.80 -10.55
N ARG A 130 8.28 -7.67 -10.07
CA ARG A 130 7.37 -8.39 -10.96
C ARG A 130 6.34 -7.46 -11.59
N ILE A 131 5.86 -6.48 -10.83
CA ILE A 131 4.93 -5.45 -11.32
C ILE A 131 5.61 -4.60 -12.38
N GLU A 132 6.85 -4.18 -12.17
CA GLU A 132 7.61 -3.41 -13.16
C GLU A 132 7.84 -4.21 -14.44
N THR A 133 8.17 -5.48 -14.32
CA THR A 133 8.34 -6.37 -15.48
C THR A 133 7.02 -6.54 -16.25
N ALA A 134 5.91 -6.74 -15.56
CA ALA A 134 4.59 -6.85 -16.18
C ALA A 134 4.19 -5.55 -16.89
N LEU A 135 4.43 -4.38 -16.27
CA LEU A 135 4.18 -3.08 -16.89
C LEU A 135 5.03 -2.86 -18.15
N LYS A 136 6.32 -3.17 -18.08
CA LYS A 136 7.22 -3.09 -19.25
C LYS A 136 6.74 -4.00 -20.37
N TRP A 137 6.31 -5.21 -20.05
CA TRP A 137 5.77 -6.15 -21.06
C TRP A 137 4.49 -5.63 -21.73
N ILE A 138 3.56 -5.05 -20.94
CA ILE A 138 2.32 -4.46 -21.48
C ILE A 138 2.61 -3.25 -22.35
N LEU A 139 3.55 -2.38 -21.93
CA LEU A 139 3.92 -1.19 -22.69
C LEU A 139 4.66 -1.53 -23.98
N HIS A 140 5.53 -2.55 -23.97
CA HIS A 140 6.29 -2.96 -25.15
C HIS A 140 5.40 -3.66 -26.21
N LYS A 141 4.27 -4.24 -25.79
CA LYS A 141 3.31 -4.86 -26.72
C LYS A 141 2.44 -3.84 -27.49
N LYS A 142 2.52 -2.55 -27.13
CA LYS A 142 1.79 -1.45 -27.78
C LYS A 142 2.61 -0.69 -28.83
N GLN A 143 3.88 -1.03 -29.02
CA GLN A 143 4.72 -0.56 -30.11
C GLN A 143 4.83 -1.66 -31.19
#